data_127388942f293aeff490a6716b846053
#
_entry.id   127388942f293aeff490a6716b846053
#
_cell.length_a   1.000
_cell.length_b   1.000
_cell.length_c   1.000
_cell.angle_alpha   90.00
_cell.angle_beta   90.00
_cell.angle_gamma   90.00
#
_symmetry.space_group_name_H-M   'P 1'
#
loop_
_entity.id
_entity.type
_entity.pdbx_description
1 polymer ?
#
loop_
_entity_poly.entity_id
_entity_poly.type
_entity_poly.pdbx_seq_one_letter_code
_entity_poly.pdbx_strand_id
1 'polypeptide(L)'
;MTPAARIGDQVATGTPATHGCSLVSTIATNGMPQVMIAGSPAAIMGSVTAPHGIKVGEACVPHVGTVNAGSAKVFIAGFPAARVGDLVEVDGAIITGAAQVLMG
;
A
#
# COMPACT_ATOMS: atom_id res chain seq x y z
N MET A 1 3.66 -2.98 -17.59
CA MET A 1 3.76 -1.68 -16.88
C MET A 1 2.55 -1.54 -15.99
N THR A 2 2.74 -1.02 -14.80
CA THR A 2 1.73 -1.02 -13.73
C THR A 2 1.59 0.39 -13.16
N PRO A 3 0.37 0.84 -12.80
CA PRO A 3 0.20 2.17 -12.20
C PRO A 3 1.01 2.33 -10.90
N ALA A 4 1.66 3.48 -10.76
CA ALA A 4 2.39 3.84 -9.57
C ALA A 4 1.44 4.10 -8.40
N ALA A 5 1.79 3.63 -7.21
CA ALA A 5 1.01 3.86 -6.00
C ALA A 5 1.46 5.13 -5.29
N ARG A 6 0.54 5.74 -4.56
CA ARG A 6 0.72 7.00 -3.84
C ARG A 6 0.12 6.91 -2.45
N ILE A 7 0.52 7.84 -1.59
CA ILE A 7 -0.21 8.05 -0.33
C ILE A 7 -1.66 8.37 -0.67
N GLY A 8 -2.58 7.69 -0.02
CA GLY A 8 -4.02 7.77 -0.27
C GLY A 8 -4.58 6.68 -1.18
N ASP A 9 -3.73 5.95 -1.89
CA ASP A 9 -4.21 4.84 -2.71
C ASP A 9 -4.70 3.69 -1.84
N GLN A 10 -5.66 2.95 -2.37
CA GLN A 10 -6.34 1.89 -1.63
C GLN A 10 -5.57 0.59 -1.68
N VAL A 11 -5.69 -0.16 -0.60
CA VAL A 11 -5.15 -1.50 -0.47
C VAL A 11 -6.25 -2.48 -0.07
N ALA A 12 -6.19 -3.69 -0.61
CA ALA A 12 -6.90 -4.83 -0.04
C ALA A 12 -6.05 -5.34 1.13
N THR A 13 -6.63 -5.41 2.31
CA THR A 13 -5.85 -5.66 3.53
C THR A 13 -5.48 -7.12 3.72
N GLY A 14 -6.28 -8.04 3.19
CA GLY A 14 -6.02 -9.46 3.32
C GLY A 14 -7.28 -10.28 3.15
N THR A 15 -7.27 -11.49 3.65
CA THR A 15 -8.40 -12.41 3.54
C THR A 15 -9.47 -12.12 4.58
N PRO A 16 -10.75 -12.52 4.35
CA PRO A 16 -11.79 -12.38 5.36
C PRO A 16 -11.49 -13.09 6.68
N ALA A 17 -10.65 -14.12 6.66
CA ALA A 17 -10.30 -14.86 7.89
C ALA A 17 -9.50 -13.99 8.86
N THR A 18 -8.64 -13.11 8.36
CA THR A 18 -7.79 -12.24 9.19
C THR A 18 -8.26 -10.79 9.19
N HIS A 19 -8.81 -10.31 8.10
CA HIS A 19 -9.15 -8.91 7.89
C HIS A 19 -10.66 -8.69 7.64
N GLY A 20 -11.51 -9.62 8.08
CA GLY A 20 -12.95 -9.48 7.89
C GLY A 20 -13.57 -8.24 8.53
N CYS A 21 -12.87 -7.60 9.47
CA CYS A 21 -13.30 -6.33 10.06
C CYS A 21 -13.08 -5.14 9.11
N SER A 22 -12.03 -5.20 8.27
CA SER A 22 -11.67 -4.12 7.35
C SER A 22 -10.93 -4.73 6.16
N LEU A 23 -11.66 -5.00 5.08
CA LEU A 23 -11.09 -5.61 3.88
C LEU A 23 -10.34 -4.61 3.00
N VAL A 24 -10.55 -3.30 3.20
CA VAL A 24 -9.92 -2.23 2.44
C VAL A 24 -9.38 -1.19 3.39
N SER A 25 -8.19 -0.66 3.09
CA SER A 25 -7.58 0.45 3.80
C SER A 25 -6.89 1.35 2.77
N THR A 26 -6.09 2.30 3.25
CA THR A 26 -5.32 3.21 2.37
C THR A 26 -3.86 3.25 2.83
N ILE A 27 -2.97 3.58 1.89
CA ILE A 27 -1.58 3.90 2.24
C ILE A 27 -1.59 5.28 2.89
N ALA A 28 -1.10 5.40 4.11
CA ALA A 28 -1.26 6.61 4.91
C ALA A 28 0.03 7.36 5.19
N THR A 29 1.14 6.67 5.47
CA THR A 29 2.37 7.30 5.91
C THR A 29 3.61 6.67 5.26
N ASN A 30 4.76 7.31 5.50
CA ASN A 30 6.06 6.87 4.99
C ASN A 30 6.14 6.86 3.46
N GLY A 31 5.50 7.86 2.83
CA GLY A 31 5.72 8.12 1.41
C GLY A 31 6.92 9.04 1.23
N MET A 32 7.26 9.34 -0.03
CA MET A 32 8.36 10.23 -0.38
C MET A 32 7.81 11.58 -0.84
N PRO A 33 7.75 12.59 0.06
CA PRO A 33 7.15 13.88 -0.30
C PRO A 33 7.97 14.66 -1.36
N GLN A 34 9.25 14.32 -1.56
CA GLN A 34 10.06 14.92 -2.61
C GLN A 34 9.67 14.44 -4.02
N VAL A 35 8.93 13.35 -4.11
CA VAL A 35 8.46 12.81 -5.39
C VAL A 35 6.95 12.73 -5.36
N MET A 36 6.31 13.62 -6.12
CA MET A 36 4.86 13.67 -6.21
C MET A 36 4.39 12.94 -7.45
N ILE A 37 3.41 12.08 -7.28
CA ILE A 37 2.78 11.34 -8.37
C ILE A 37 1.31 11.76 -8.42
N ALA A 38 0.93 12.46 -9.48
CA ALA A 38 -0.44 12.95 -9.65
C ALA A 38 -0.97 13.65 -8.39
N GLY A 39 -0.14 14.52 -7.80
CA GLY A 39 -0.54 15.37 -6.68
C GLY A 39 -0.42 14.77 -5.29
N SER A 40 0.10 13.55 -5.17
CA SER A 40 0.28 12.91 -3.86
C SER A 40 1.69 12.33 -3.73
N PRO A 41 2.25 12.28 -2.51
CA PRO A 41 3.58 11.69 -2.31
C PRO A 41 3.63 10.25 -2.81
N ALA A 42 4.73 9.88 -3.47
CA ALA A 42 4.92 8.53 -3.96
C ALA A 42 4.95 7.53 -2.80
N ALA A 43 4.32 6.37 -3.00
CA ALA A 43 4.45 5.25 -2.07
C ALA A 43 5.67 4.41 -2.44
N ILE A 44 6.28 3.82 -1.43
CA ILE A 44 7.48 3.00 -1.56
C ILE A 44 7.31 1.71 -0.75
N MET A 45 8.18 0.76 -1.00
CA MET A 45 8.30 -0.38 -0.10
C MET A 45 8.67 0.15 1.31
N GLY A 46 7.86 -0.19 2.31
CA GLY A 46 7.97 0.37 3.65
C GLY A 46 6.91 1.41 3.99
N SER A 47 6.13 1.89 3.02
CA SER A 47 4.97 2.74 3.32
C SER A 47 3.98 2.00 4.21
N VAL A 48 3.27 2.73 5.08
CA VAL A 48 2.42 2.15 6.12
C VAL A 48 0.97 2.50 5.83
N THR A 49 0.07 1.53 6.03
CA THR A 49 -1.36 1.74 5.85
C THR A 49 -1.98 2.51 7.01
N ALA A 50 -3.15 3.09 6.78
CA ALA A 50 -3.99 3.61 7.85
C ALA A 50 -4.40 2.46 8.78
N PRO A 51 -4.65 2.74 10.07
CA PRO A 51 -5.13 1.71 10.98
C PRO A 51 -6.41 1.05 10.48
N HIS A 52 -6.46 -0.27 10.55
CA HIS A 52 -7.61 -1.06 10.18
C HIS A 52 -7.72 -2.26 11.13
N GLY A 53 -8.92 -2.82 11.24
CA GLY A 53 -9.17 -3.90 12.18
C GLY A 53 -8.71 -5.25 11.65
N ILE A 54 -8.04 -6.02 12.49
CA ILE A 54 -7.83 -7.44 12.26
C ILE A 54 -8.67 -8.24 13.24
N LYS A 55 -9.00 -9.45 12.84
CA LYS A 55 -9.81 -10.33 13.66
C LYS A 55 -8.92 -11.09 14.62
N VAL A 56 -9.19 -10.92 15.94
CA VAL A 56 -8.56 -11.69 17.00
C VAL A 56 -9.67 -12.32 17.79
N GLY A 57 -9.92 -13.61 17.58
CA GLY A 57 -11.13 -14.26 18.08
C GLY A 57 -12.35 -13.60 17.45
N GLU A 58 -13.26 -13.05 18.28
CA GLU A 58 -14.44 -12.31 17.82
C GLU A 58 -14.23 -10.79 17.86
N ALA A 59 -13.07 -10.32 18.30
CA ALA A 59 -12.77 -8.90 18.41
C ALA A 59 -12.09 -8.37 17.17
N CYS A 60 -12.32 -7.09 16.88
CA CYS A 60 -11.61 -6.33 15.85
C CYS A 60 -10.59 -5.44 16.54
N VAL A 61 -9.31 -5.70 16.31
CA VAL A 61 -8.21 -4.99 16.97
C VAL A 61 -7.54 -4.07 15.95
N PRO A 62 -7.29 -2.79 16.30
CA PRO A 62 -6.58 -1.89 15.39
C PRO A 62 -5.19 -2.40 15.04
N HIS A 63 -4.83 -2.24 13.77
CA HIS A 63 -3.61 -2.77 13.20
C HIS A 63 -3.18 -1.92 12.01
N VAL A 64 -1.87 -1.83 11.78
CA VAL A 64 -1.32 -1.21 10.58
C VAL A 64 -0.49 -2.23 9.83
N GLY A 65 -0.45 -2.09 8.51
CA GLY A 65 0.36 -2.96 7.67
C GLY A 65 1.40 -2.16 6.90
N THR A 66 2.38 -2.84 6.34
CA THR A 66 3.41 -2.22 5.51
C THR A 66 3.37 -2.77 4.09
N VAL A 67 3.77 -1.92 3.14
CA VAL A 67 4.01 -2.33 1.76
C VAL A 67 5.31 -3.14 1.74
N ASN A 68 5.24 -4.39 1.34
CA ASN A 68 6.33 -5.35 1.45
C ASN A 68 6.97 -5.72 0.11
N ALA A 69 6.53 -5.10 -0.98
CA ALA A 69 7.10 -5.32 -2.31
C ALA A 69 7.12 -4.02 -3.09
N GLY A 70 7.92 -3.97 -4.11
CA GLY A 70 8.04 -2.81 -4.98
C GLY A 70 8.73 -3.16 -6.27
N SER A 71 8.91 -2.15 -7.12
CA SER A 71 9.59 -2.33 -8.41
C SER A 71 11.05 -2.73 -8.21
N ALA A 72 11.50 -3.70 -9.02
CA ALA A 72 12.91 -4.03 -9.10
C ALA A 72 13.70 -3.06 -9.98
N LYS A 73 13.01 -2.17 -10.71
CA LYS A 73 13.60 -1.28 -11.71
C LYS A 73 13.51 0.19 -11.34
N VAL A 74 12.50 0.58 -10.58
CA VAL A 74 12.25 1.99 -10.23
C VAL A 74 12.45 2.17 -8.73
N PHE A 75 13.38 3.05 -8.38
CA PHE A 75 13.69 3.38 -6.99
C PHE A 75 13.43 4.85 -6.75
N ILE A 76 12.87 5.15 -5.60
CA ILE A 76 12.57 6.51 -5.15
C ILE A 76 13.32 6.72 -3.85
N ALA A 77 14.29 7.64 -3.86
CA ALA A 77 15.15 7.93 -2.71
C ALA A 77 15.80 6.66 -2.13
N GLY A 78 16.18 5.71 -3.01
CA GLY A 78 16.85 4.47 -2.61
C GLY A 78 15.90 3.33 -2.23
N PHE A 79 14.60 3.53 -2.29
CA PHE A 79 13.61 2.50 -1.95
C PHE A 79 12.84 2.05 -3.20
N PRO A 80 12.51 0.75 -3.33
CA PRO A 80 11.67 0.30 -4.43
C PRO A 80 10.34 1.05 -4.46
N ALA A 81 9.98 1.57 -5.63
CA ALA A 81 8.70 2.26 -5.81
C ALA A 81 7.54 1.27 -5.72
N ALA A 82 6.47 1.65 -5.01
CA ALA A 82 5.28 0.81 -4.88
C ALA A 82 4.37 0.95 -6.10
N ARG A 83 3.70 -0.14 -6.46
CA ARG A 83 2.83 -0.23 -7.64
C ARG A 83 1.55 -0.96 -7.28
N VAL A 84 0.51 -0.76 -8.10
CA VAL A 84 -0.70 -1.59 -8.01
C VAL A 84 -0.30 -3.07 -8.13
N GLY A 85 -0.83 -3.90 -7.25
CA GLY A 85 -0.51 -5.32 -7.17
C GLY A 85 0.61 -5.69 -6.22
N ASP A 86 1.39 -4.71 -5.73
CA ASP A 86 2.46 -5.00 -4.77
C ASP A 86 1.90 -5.44 -3.43
N LEU A 87 2.61 -6.36 -2.80
CA LEU A 87 2.19 -7.03 -1.57
C LEU A 87 2.12 -6.04 -0.41
N VAL A 88 1.03 -6.10 0.34
CA VAL A 88 0.85 -5.37 1.59
C VAL A 88 0.58 -6.39 2.68
N GLU A 89 1.30 -6.28 3.79
CA GLU A 89 1.24 -7.26 4.88
C GLU A 89 1.60 -8.66 4.38
N VAL A 90 0.79 -9.66 4.66
CA VAL A 90 1.06 -11.06 4.27
C VAL A 90 0.29 -11.44 3.00
N ASP A 91 -0.97 -11.03 2.92
CA ASP A 91 -1.89 -11.49 1.87
C ASP A 91 -2.72 -10.35 1.26
N GLY A 92 -2.35 -9.11 1.53
CA GLY A 92 -2.99 -7.95 0.94
C GLY A 92 -2.24 -7.44 -0.30
N ALA A 93 -2.84 -6.48 -1.00
CA ALA A 93 -2.24 -5.88 -2.19
C ALA A 93 -2.75 -4.46 -2.41
N ILE A 94 -1.92 -3.64 -3.05
CA ILE A 94 -2.32 -2.30 -3.50
C ILE A 94 -3.29 -2.46 -4.67
N ILE A 95 -4.44 -1.80 -4.60
CA ILE A 95 -5.49 -1.96 -5.61
C ILE A 95 -5.78 -0.71 -6.45
N THR A 96 -5.33 0.47 -6.03
CA THR A 96 -5.44 1.68 -6.86
C THR A 96 -4.09 2.37 -7.02
N GLY A 97 -3.96 3.15 -8.08
CA GLY A 97 -2.75 3.91 -8.37
C GLY A 97 -3.01 4.99 -9.40
N ALA A 98 -1.95 5.71 -9.78
CA ALA A 98 -2.00 6.74 -10.80
C ALA A 98 -1.95 6.12 -12.19
N ALA A 99 -3.09 6.09 -12.88
CA ALA A 99 -3.20 5.46 -14.19
C ALA A 99 -2.31 6.12 -15.24
N GLN A 100 -1.92 7.40 -15.04
CA GLN A 100 -1.07 8.13 -15.96
C GLN A 100 0.43 7.86 -15.74
N VAL A 101 0.80 7.23 -14.63
CA VAL A 101 2.21 6.98 -14.29
C VAL A 101 2.42 5.48 -14.17
N LEU A 102 2.95 4.90 -15.23
CA LEU A 102 3.18 3.46 -15.31
C LEU A 102 4.67 3.17 -15.10
N MET A 103 4.96 2.08 -14.41
CA MET A 103 6.34 1.67 -14.15
C MET A 103 6.47 0.15 -14.19
N GLY A 104 7.69 -0.28 -14.43
CA GLY A 104 8.02 -1.70 -14.45
C GLY A 104 8.11 -2.37 -13.09
#